data_6d2f45654d9d3f291b00c96345a1eeea
#
_entry.id   6d2f45654d9d3f291b00c96345a1eeea
#
_cell.length_a   1.000
_cell.length_b   1.000
_cell.length_c   1.000
_cell.angle_alpha   90.00
_cell.angle_beta   90.00
_cell.angle_gamma   90.00
#
_symmetry.space_group_name_H-M   'P 1'
#
loop_
_entity.id
_entity.type
_entity.pdbx_description
1 polymer ?
#
loop_
_entity_poly.entity_id
_entity_poly.type
_entity_poly.pdbx_seq_one_letter_code
_entity_poly.pdbx_strand_id
1 'polypeptide(L)'
;DVKTVIHIHLPQNLENYYQEVGRAGRNGEKAFGILLTNSSDVKSAKSQFLSVLPDKEFLKNVYIKLNNYFQIAYGEGYNENFSFNINHFCSHYKFPILKTYNSIQFLDRQGVLTLQNLFSEKIDLQFIIPSKEVIRYMSLNTYDEEIISTILRTYTGIFEMETSINSTVIAKKSNSTEKNVLEAIHKMHQSNVVNLKIHNNDSNITFNEAREDELTINRVSKFLETQNQLKEDKFKKMIDFIEDTSICKNNLLLTYFNQEINEDCGICSTCISKNKKNDSNLPNHISELLQSNPYSSKEIENKLSISSEETIFALQQLLETNKIAINSHNKYYLI
;
A
#
# COMPACT_ATOMS: atom_id res chain seq x y z
N ASP A 1 -14.30 13.55 13.82
CA ASP A 1 -14.07 12.32 14.59
C ASP A 1 -14.31 11.09 13.72
N VAL A 2 -13.35 10.16 13.71
CA VAL A 2 -13.45 8.92 12.93
C VAL A 2 -14.15 7.88 13.79
N LYS A 3 -15.33 7.42 13.34
CA LYS A 3 -16.09 6.36 14.04
C LYS A 3 -15.79 4.96 13.54
N THR A 4 -15.29 4.84 12.29
CA THR A 4 -15.01 3.53 11.67
C THR A 4 -13.78 3.61 10.78
N VAL A 5 -12.88 2.64 10.93
CA VAL A 5 -11.76 2.39 10.01
C VAL A 5 -11.99 1.04 9.36
N ILE A 6 -11.96 1.01 8.03
CA ILE A 6 -12.16 -0.21 7.24
C ILE A 6 -10.91 -0.48 6.41
N HIS A 7 -10.27 -1.61 6.64
CA HIS A 7 -9.18 -2.11 5.81
C HIS A 7 -9.76 -3.00 4.72
N ILE A 8 -9.56 -2.61 3.47
CA ILE A 8 -9.94 -3.39 2.28
C ILE A 8 -8.75 -4.19 1.71
N HIS A 9 -7.55 -3.95 2.25
CA HIS A 9 -6.33 -4.67 1.97
C HIS A 9 -5.62 -5.02 3.27
N LEU A 10 -4.85 -6.10 3.26
CA LEU A 10 -4.10 -6.52 4.44
C LEU A 10 -2.99 -5.52 4.75
N PRO A 11 -2.92 -4.99 5.98
CA PRO A 11 -1.74 -4.27 6.46
C PRO A 11 -0.51 -5.18 6.47
N GLN A 12 0.67 -4.58 6.32
CA GLN A 12 1.92 -5.32 6.26
C GLN A 12 2.26 -6.03 7.57
N ASN A 13 1.85 -5.47 8.71
CA ASN A 13 2.12 -5.96 10.05
C ASN A 13 1.07 -5.44 11.05
N LEU A 14 1.11 -5.97 12.28
CA LEU A 14 0.17 -5.59 13.34
C LEU A 14 0.40 -4.16 13.84
N GLU A 15 1.60 -3.62 13.76
CA GLU A 15 1.90 -2.24 14.15
C GLU A 15 1.17 -1.26 13.22
N ASN A 16 1.25 -1.47 11.91
CA ASN A 16 0.52 -0.64 10.93
C ASN A 16 -1.00 -0.77 11.13
N TYR A 17 -1.48 -2.00 11.28
CA TYR A 17 -2.89 -2.25 11.59
C TYR A 17 -3.35 -1.47 12.82
N TYR A 18 -2.62 -1.58 13.92
CA TYR A 18 -2.95 -0.92 15.18
C TYR A 18 -2.93 0.62 15.07
N GLN A 19 -1.92 1.18 14.41
CA GLN A 19 -1.82 2.63 14.20
C GLN A 19 -2.96 3.17 13.33
N GLU A 20 -3.37 2.43 12.32
CA GLU A 20 -4.45 2.83 11.42
C GLU A 20 -5.82 2.71 12.08
N VAL A 21 -6.09 1.58 12.76
CA VAL A 21 -7.34 1.38 13.54
C VAL A 21 -7.44 2.35 14.69
N GLY A 22 -6.33 2.67 15.37
CA GLY A 22 -6.26 3.62 16.47
C GLY A 22 -6.60 5.07 16.10
N ARG A 23 -6.90 5.36 14.83
CA ARG A 23 -7.45 6.65 14.40
C ARG A 23 -8.94 6.77 14.72
N ALA A 24 -9.65 5.66 14.92
CA ALA A 24 -11.04 5.64 15.30
C ALA A 24 -11.20 5.76 16.83
N GLY A 25 -12.26 6.45 17.27
CA GLY A 25 -12.65 6.51 18.69
C GLY A 25 -11.72 7.33 19.60
N ARG A 26 -10.95 8.28 19.08
CA ARG A 26 -10.05 9.14 19.88
C ARG A 26 -10.78 10.02 20.89
N ASN A 27 -12.07 10.22 20.70
CA ASN A 27 -12.94 10.95 21.63
C ASN A 27 -13.48 10.09 22.79
N GLY A 28 -13.07 8.81 22.88
CA GLY A 28 -13.54 7.87 23.89
C GLY A 28 -14.90 7.23 23.58
N GLU A 29 -15.53 7.57 22.45
CA GLU A 29 -16.78 6.95 22.03
C GLU A 29 -16.53 5.59 21.37
N LYS A 30 -17.59 4.77 21.30
CA LYS A 30 -17.57 3.47 20.61
C LYS A 30 -17.19 3.66 19.14
N ALA A 31 -16.18 2.94 18.69
CA ALA A 31 -15.68 2.96 17.33
C ALA A 31 -15.40 1.54 16.81
N PHE A 32 -15.33 1.39 15.50
CA PHE A 32 -15.16 0.10 14.85
C PHE A 32 -13.90 0.05 14.00
N GLY A 33 -13.08 -0.98 14.22
CA GLY A 33 -12.00 -1.38 13.33
C GLY A 33 -12.43 -2.62 12.55
N ILE A 34 -12.57 -2.51 11.24
CA ILE A 34 -13.05 -3.59 10.38
C ILE A 34 -11.93 -3.96 9.41
N LEU A 35 -11.60 -5.24 9.34
CA LEU A 35 -10.68 -5.80 8.36
C LEU A 35 -11.44 -6.79 7.47
N LEU A 36 -11.59 -6.44 6.19
CA LEU A 36 -12.22 -7.29 5.19
C LEU A 36 -11.14 -8.15 4.54
N THR A 37 -11.25 -9.46 4.64
CA THR A 37 -10.26 -10.38 4.10
C THR A 37 -10.89 -11.62 3.50
N ASN A 38 -10.22 -12.19 2.50
CA ASN A 38 -10.52 -13.49 1.94
C ASN A 38 -9.22 -14.28 1.71
N SER A 39 -9.33 -15.54 1.30
CA SER A 39 -8.16 -16.40 1.09
C SER A 39 -7.21 -15.94 -0.02
N SER A 40 -7.67 -15.14 -0.98
CA SER A 40 -6.84 -14.58 -2.05
C SER A 40 -6.02 -13.38 -1.56
N ASP A 41 -6.52 -12.64 -0.56
CA ASP A 41 -5.84 -11.44 -0.04
C ASP A 41 -4.53 -11.79 0.66
N VAL A 42 -4.49 -12.91 1.38
CA VAL A 42 -3.26 -13.43 2.00
C VAL A 42 -2.19 -13.74 0.96
N LYS A 43 -2.57 -14.38 -0.16
CA LYS A 43 -1.64 -14.68 -1.26
C LYS A 43 -1.13 -13.41 -1.93
N SER A 44 -2.03 -12.44 -2.18
CA SER A 44 -1.70 -11.14 -2.77
C SER A 44 -0.77 -10.35 -1.87
N ALA A 45 -1.04 -10.28 -0.58
CA ALA A 45 -0.22 -9.60 0.41
C ALA A 45 1.18 -10.25 0.53
N LYS A 46 1.26 -11.59 0.53
CA LYS A 46 2.53 -12.32 0.51
C LYS A 46 3.36 -11.96 -0.73
N SER A 47 2.72 -11.93 -1.90
CA SER A 47 3.38 -11.51 -3.14
C SER A 47 3.84 -10.04 -3.08
N GLN A 48 3.02 -9.15 -2.54
CA GLN A 48 3.30 -7.73 -2.46
C GLN A 48 4.42 -7.40 -1.46
N PHE A 49 4.46 -8.04 -0.29
CA PHE A 49 5.36 -7.66 0.79
C PHE A 49 6.62 -8.52 0.89
N LEU A 50 6.54 -9.82 0.58
CA LEU A 50 7.67 -10.74 0.75
C LEU A 50 8.42 -11.02 -0.54
N SER A 51 7.76 -11.13 -1.69
CA SER A 51 8.46 -11.44 -2.95
C SER A 51 9.39 -10.33 -3.42
N VAL A 52 9.20 -9.11 -2.90
CA VAL A 52 10.02 -7.95 -3.22
C VAL A 52 11.26 -7.81 -2.30
N LEU A 53 11.41 -8.68 -1.30
CA LEU A 53 12.58 -8.72 -0.44
C LEU A 53 13.76 -9.35 -1.20
N PRO A 54 14.93 -8.67 -1.29
CA PRO A 54 16.10 -9.26 -1.90
C PRO A 54 16.74 -10.29 -0.97
N ASP A 55 17.08 -11.45 -1.49
CA ASP A 55 18.00 -12.37 -0.84
C ASP A 55 19.46 -11.97 -1.14
N LYS A 56 20.41 -12.62 -0.46
CA LYS A 56 21.84 -12.34 -0.59
C LYS A 56 22.33 -12.46 -2.04
N GLU A 57 21.94 -13.50 -2.76
CA GLU A 57 22.38 -13.75 -4.13
C GLU A 57 21.82 -12.69 -5.09
N PHE A 58 20.58 -12.30 -4.92
CA PHE A 58 19.98 -11.23 -5.71
C PHE A 58 20.65 -9.88 -5.41
N LEU A 59 20.91 -9.56 -4.13
CA LEU A 59 21.63 -8.35 -3.73
C LEU A 59 23.01 -8.30 -4.36
N LYS A 60 23.78 -9.41 -4.30
CA LYS A 60 25.09 -9.54 -4.93
C LYS A 60 25.02 -9.28 -6.44
N ASN A 61 24.04 -9.89 -7.08
CA ASN A 61 23.87 -9.75 -8.53
C ASN A 61 23.53 -8.29 -8.91
N VAL A 62 22.64 -7.65 -8.17
CA VAL A 62 22.33 -6.22 -8.38
C VAL A 62 23.58 -5.36 -8.19
N TYR A 63 24.36 -5.56 -7.14
CA TYR A 63 25.57 -4.78 -6.86
C TYR A 63 26.61 -4.93 -7.98
N ILE A 64 26.92 -6.17 -8.40
CA ILE A 64 27.87 -6.43 -9.50
C ILE A 64 27.37 -5.78 -10.80
N LYS A 65 26.08 -5.95 -11.13
CA LYS A 65 25.51 -5.38 -12.35
C LYS A 65 25.46 -3.87 -12.32
N LEU A 66 25.24 -3.26 -11.14
CA LEU A 66 25.27 -1.80 -10.96
C LEU A 66 26.67 -1.24 -11.25
N ASN A 67 27.72 -1.85 -10.68
CA ASN A 67 29.09 -1.49 -10.98
C ASN A 67 29.45 -1.66 -12.47
N ASN A 68 29.02 -2.77 -13.08
CA ASN A 68 29.24 -3.01 -14.51
C ASN A 68 28.50 -2.00 -15.39
N TYR A 69 27.29 -1.60 -14.99
CA TYR A 69 26.48 -0.60 -15.71
C TYR A 69 27.18 0.76 -15.78
N PHE A 70 27.87 1.15 -14.70
CA PHE A 70 28.67 2.37 -14.62
C PHE A 70 30.14 2.16 -15.04
N GLN A 71 30.51 0.97 -15.49
CA GLN A 71 31.87 0.61 -15.94
C GLN A 71 32.95 0.81 -14.85
N ILE A 72 32.59 0.64 -13.58
CA ILE A 72 33.51 0.73 -12.45
C ILE A 72 34.34 -0.55 -12.38
N ALA A 73 35.67 -0.40 -12.40
CA ALA A 73 36.58 -1.53 -12.24
C ALA A 73 36.68 -1.98 -10.77
N TYR A 74 37.17 -3.21 -10.55
CA TYR A 74 37.41 -3.72 -9.21
C TYR A 74 38.46 -2.86 -8.47
N GLY A 75 38.18 -2.45 -7.26
CA GLY A 75 39.02 -1.56 -6.46
C GLY A 75 38.81 -0.06 -6.76
N GLU A 76 37.94 0.32 -7.70
CA GLU A 76 37.66 1.71 -8.07
C GLU A 76 36.25 2.14 -7.66
N GLY A 77 35.85 3.35 -8.00
CA GLY A 77 34.47 3.88 -7.83
C GLY A 77 34.25 4.68 -6.55
N TYR A 78 35.23 4.79 -5.65
CA TYR A 78 35.06 5.56 -4.40
C TYR A 78 34.78 7.05 -4.69
N ASN A 79 33.68 7.56 -4.12
CA ASN A 79 33.18 8.93 -4.30
C ASN A 79 32.74 9.29 -5.71
N GLU A 80 32.62 8.33 -6.62
CA GLU A 80 32.09 8.59 -7.95
C GLU A 80 30.57 8.71 -7.93
N ASN A 81 30.05 9.70 -8.67
CA ASN A 81 28.63 10.00 -8.78
C ASN A 81 28.12 9.75 -10.20
N PHE A 82 27.03 9.03 -10.32
CA PHE A 82 26.43 8.63 -11.59
C PHE A 82 24.95 8.97 -11.63
N SER A 83 24.51 9.47 -12.76
CA SER A 83 23.07 9.58 -13.06
C SER A 83 22.48 8.20 -13.31
N PHE A 84 21.36 7.90 -12.68
CA PHE A 84 20.76 6.57 -12.70
C PHE A 84 19.29 6.61 -13.07
N ASN A 85 18.88 5.65 -13.90
CA ASN A 85 17.49 5.34 -14.21
C ASN A 85 17.19 3.89 -13.88
N ILE A 86 16.38 3.65 -12.87
CA ILE A 86 16.08 2.29 -12.41
C ILE A 86 15.32 1.47 -13.46
N ASN A 87 14.42 2.08 -14.23
CA ASN A 87 13.66 1.38 -15.25
C ASN A 87 14.57 0.91 -16.39
N HIS A 88 15.49 1.77 -16.83
CA HIS A 88 16.48 1.42 -17.85
C HIS A 88 17.42 0.30 -17.37
N PHE A 89 17.93 0.41 -16.14
CA PHE A 89 18.78 -0.62 -15.53
C PHE A 89 18.06 -1.97 -15.43
N CYS A 90 16.84 -1.97 -14.89
CA CYS A 90 16.04 -3.18 -14.73
C CYS A 90 15.68 -3.82 -16.09
N SER A 91 15.34 -3.00 -17.08
CA SER A 91 15.06 -3.48 -18.43
C SER A 91 16.30 -4.13 -19.07
N HIS A 92 17.48 -3.51 -18.93
CA HIS A 92 18.74 -3.99 -19.48
C HIS A 92 19.16 -5.36 -18.91
N TYR A 93 19.03 -5.52 -17.58
CA TYR A 93 19.43 -6.76 -16.90
C TYR A 93 18.27 -7.73 -16.62
N LYS A 94 17.04 -7.40 -17.05
CA LYS A 94 15.81 -8.18 -16.81
C LYS A 94 15.54 -8.41 -15.33
N PHE A 95 15.76 -7.40 -14.52
CA PHE A 95 15.50 -7.43 -13.08
C PHE A 95 14.09 -6.96 -12.72
N PRO A 96 13.44 -7.53 -11.68
CA PRO A 96 12.17 -7.03 -11.17
C PRO A 96 12.40 -5.68 -10.44
N ILE A 97 11.69 -4.63 -10.87
CA ILE A 97 11.93 -3.24 -10.45
C ILE A 97 11.88 -3.07 -8.94
N LEU A 98 10.82 -3.54 -8.27
CA LEU A 98 10.65 -3.35 -6.83
C LEU A 98 11.71 -4.08 -6.00
N LYS A 99 12.07 -5.31 -6.37
CA LYS A 99 13.12 -6.07 -5.68
C LYS A 99 14.48 -5.41 -5.85
N THR A 100 14.75 -4.88 -7.05
CA THR A 100 15.97 -4.13 -7.36
C THR A 100 16.04 -2.81 -6.60
N TYR A 101 14.95 -2.05 -6.56
CA TYR A 101 14.87 -0.83 -5.78
C TYR A 101 15.11 -1.08 -4.30
N ASN A 102 14.50 -2.11 -3.72
CA ASN A 102 14.74 -2.51 -2.34
C ASN A 102 16.20 -2.93 -2.09
N SER A 103 16.86 -3.55 -3.08
CA SER A 103 18.28 -3.88 -3.00
C SER A 103 19.15 -2.62 -2.94
N ILE A 104 18.91 -1.66 -3.82
CA ILE A 104 19.66 -0.40 -3.87
C ILE A 104 19.40 0.41 -2.60
N GLN A 105 18.16 0.52 -2.13
CA GLN A 105 17.84 1.16 -0.86
C GLN A 105 18.48 0.46 0.34
N PHE A 106 18.64 -0.85 0.30
CA PHE A 106 19.36 -1.57 1.35
C PHE A 106 20.84 -1.20 1.34
N LEU A 107 21.50 -1.18 0.18
CA LEU A 107 22.89 -0.76 0.03
C LEU A 107 23.11 0.70 0.49
N ASP A 108 22.18 1.59 0.19
CA ASP A 108 22.17 2.98 0.67
C ASP A 108 22.13 3.04 2.20
N ARG A 109 21.20 2.33 2.84
CA ARG A 109 21.09 2.26 4.31
C ARG A 109 22.30 1.63 4.99
N GLN A 110 23.03 0.75 4.29
CA GLN A 110 24.27 0.16 4.78
C GLN A 110 25.50 1.04 4.51
N GLY A 111 25.33 2.18 3.87
CA GLY A 111 26.41 3.12 3.56
C GLY A 111 27.34 2.67 2.43
N VAL A 112 27.00 1.62 1.68
CA VAL A 112 27.77 1.13 0.52
C VAL A 112 27.71 2.14 -0.62
N LEU A 113 26.54 2.72 -0.83
CA LEU A 113 26.30 3.79 -1.78
C LEU A 113 25.32 4.82 -1.18
N THR A 114 25.16 5.95 -1.84
CA THR A 114 24.14 6.96 -1.52
C THR A 114 23.20 7.09 -2.70
N LEU A 115 21.90 6.86 -2.47
CA LEU A 115 20.84 7.03 -3.46
C LEU A 115 20.12 8.36 -3.24
N GLN A 116 20.29 9.29 -4.17
CA GLN A 116 19.58 10.56 -4.19
C GLN A 116 18.44 10.51 -5.21
N ASN A 117 17.20 10.44 -4.74
CA ASN A 117 16.03 10.51 -5.63
C ASN A 117 15.88 11.92 -6.17
N LEU A 118 15.81 12.06 -7.47
CA LEU A 118 15.51 13.31 -8.15
C LEU A 118 13.97 13.37 -8.31
N PHE A 119 13.33 14.28 -7.58
CA PHE A 119 11.85 14.39 -7.54
C PHE A 119 11.22 15.04 -8.77
N SER A 120 12.00 15.35 -9.82
CA SER A 120 11.46 15.88 -11.07
C SER A 120 12.26 15.40 -12.26
N GLU A 121 11.57 15.08 -13.35
CA GLU A 121 12.19 14.96 -14.66
C GLU A 121 12.95 16.26 -14.93
N LYS A 122 14.27 16.16 -15.10
CA LYS A 122 15.07 17.30 -15.49
C LYS A 122 14.86 17.51 -16.99
N ILE A 123 14.15 18.57 -17.33
CA ILE A 123 13.88 18.97 -18.70
C ILE A 123 14.75 20.18 -19.01
N ASP A 124 15.70 20.05 -19.90
CA ASP A 124 16.47 21.18 -20.40
C ASP A 124 15.86 21.66 -21.70
N LEU A 125 15.50 22.94 -21.75
CA LEU A 125 14.81 23.59 -22.85
C LEU A 125 15.54 24.85 -23.30
N GLN A 126 15.62 25.06 -24.61
CA GLN A 126 16.13 26.29 -25.21
C GLN A 126 15.25 26.69 -26.40
N PHE A 127 14.82 27.95 -26.46
CA PHE A 127 14.16 28.47 -27.66
C PHE A 127 15.21 28.72 -28.75
N ILE A 128 15.02 28.13 -29.93
CA ILE A 128 15.96 28.22 -31.06
C ILE A 128 15.48 29.17 -32.17
N ILE A 129 14.26 29.71 -32.04
CA ILE A 129 13.72 30.72 -32.94
C ILE A 129 13.65 32.09 -32.25
N PRO A 130 13.67 33.21 -33.01
CA PRO A 130 13.56 34.53 -32.43
C PRO A 130 12.25 34.79 -31.66
N SER A 131 12.28 35.62 -30.64
CA SER A 131 11.13 35.92 -29.78
C SER A 131 9.85 36.37 -30.54
N LYS A 132 10.03 37.11 -31.67
CA LYS A 132 8.92 37.48 -32.55
C LYS A 132 8.20 36.29 -33.18
N GLU A 133 8.96 35.27 -33.56
CA GLU A 133 8.39 34.05 -34.11
C GLU A 133 7.74 33.15 -33.03
N VAL A 134 8.26 33.18 -31.79
CA VAL A 134 7.59 32.53 -30.66
C VAL A 134 6.22 33.13 -30.40
N ILE A 135 6.10 34.47 -30.42
CA ILE A 135 4.80 35.16 -30.30
C ILE A 135 3.82 34.74 -31.43
N ARG A 136 4.32 34.65 -32.66
CA ARG A 136 3.53 34.15 -33.78
C ARG A 136 3.10 32.69 -33.58
N TYR A 137 4.02 31.84 -33.09
CA TYR A 137 3.70 30.43 -32.78
C TYR A 137 2.62 30.33 -31.69
N MET A 138 2.68 31.13 -30.65
CA MET A 138 1.68 31.21 -29.58
C MET A 138 0.29 31.60 -30.14
N SER A 139 0.24 32.61 -30.98
CA SER A 139 -1.04 33.05 -31.59
C SER A 139 -1.71 31.99 -32.49
N LEU A 140 -0.96 31.06 -33.03
CA LEU A 140 -1.44 29.93 -33.82
C LEU A 140 -1.79 28.72 -32.94
N ASN A 141 -1.28 28.65 -31.72
CA ASN A 141 -1.45 27.56 -30.75
C ASN A 141 -2.05 28.08 -29.45
N THR A 142 -3.23 28.68 -29.52
CA THR A 142 -3.91 29.34 -28.39
C THR A 142 -4.14 28.46 -27.19
N TYR A 143 -4.25 27.13 -27.38
CA TYR A 143 -4.39 26.17 -26.28
C TYR A 143 -3.13 26.05 -25.42
N ASP A 144 -1.96 26.19 -26.01
CA ASP A 144 -0.65 26.06 -25.33
C ASP A 144 -0.08 27.46 -24.94
N GLU A 145 -0.76 28.57 -25.27
CA GLU A 145 -0.27 29.96 -25.09
C GLU A 145 0.09 30.27 -23.65
N GLU A 146 -0.76 29.93 -22.69
CA GLU A 146 -0.51 30.21 -21.27
C GLU A 146 0.66 29.41 -20.72
N ILE A 147 0.85 28.15 -21.17
CA ILE A 147 2.00 27.32 -20.80
C ILE A 147 3.29 27.95 -21.33
N ILE A 148 3.33 28.32 -22.61
CA ILE A 148 4.50 28.92 -23.25
C ILE A 148 4.84 30.27 -22.59
N SER A 149 3.84 31.14 -22.37
CA SER A 149 3.98 32.40 -21.65
C SER A 149 4.52 32.22 -20.24
N THR A 150 4.05 31.20 -19.52
CA THR A 150 4.52 30.85 -18.18
C THR A 150 5.99 30.42 -18.19
N ILE A 151 6.40 29.62 -19.18
CA ILE A 151 7.81 29.23 -19.36
C ILE A 151 8.68 30.46 -19.55
N LEU A 152 8.32 31.32 -20.48
CA LEU A 152 9.07 32.55 -20.80
C LEU A 152 9.19 33.51 -19.63
N ARG A 153 8.13 33.64 -18.81
CA ARG A 153 8.12 34.51 -17.61
C ARG A 153 8.91 33.92 -16.44
N THR A 154 9.00 32.58 -16.37
CA THR A 154 9.60 31.91 -15.21
C THR A 154 11.10 31.69 -15.40
N TYR A 155 11.55 31.42 -16.62
CA TYR A 155 12.92 31.01 -16.90
C TYR A 155 13.62 32.06 -17.78
N THR A 156 14.41 32.91 -17.14
CA THR A 156 15.22 33.93 -17.83
C THR A 156 16.42 33.28 -18.54
N GLY A 157 16.81 33.82 -19.71
CA GLY A 157 17.96 33.30 -20.46
C GLY A 157 17.66 32.05 -21.33
N ILE A 158 16.44 31.61 -21.38
CA ILE A 158 16.02 30.39 -22.11
C ILE A 158 16.19 30.50 -23.65
N PHE A 159 16.40 31.70 -24.19
CA PHE A 159 16.79 31.91 -25.59
C PHE A 159 18.29 31.80 -25.83
N GLU A 160 19.10 32.08 -24.80
CA GLU A 160 20.55 32.19 -24.90
C GLU A 160 21.25 30.85 -24.60
N MET A 161 20.70 30.09 -23.66
CA MET A 161 21.27 28.80 -23.22
C MET A 161 20.21 27.78 -22.89
N GLU A 162 20.62 26.51 -22.91
CA GLU A 162 19.79 25.43 -22.37
C GLU A 162 19.49 25.67 -20.88
N THR A 163 18.23 25.75 -20.54
CA THR A 163 17.75 26.06 -19.20
C THR A 163 16.93 24.93 -18.65
N SER A 164 17.28 24.46 -17.43
CA SER A 164 16.49 23.42 -16.74
C SER A 164 15.17 23.98 -16.26
N ILE A 165 14.09 23.36 -16.66
CA ILE A 165 12.72 23.72 -16.32
C ILE A 165 12.06 22.63 -15.49
N ASN A 166 11.07 23.01 -14.68
CA ASN A 166 10.29 22.10 -13.83
C ASN A 166 8.82 22.08 -14.30
N SER A 167 8.37 20.93 -14.82
CA SER A 167 7.01 20.73 -15.33
C SER A 167 5.92 20.99 -14.29
N THR A 168 6.13 20.57 -13.04
CA THR A 168 5.18 20.78 -11.93
C THR A 168 5.00 22.26 -11.60
N VAL A 169 6.10 23.04 -11.60
CA VAL A 169 6.05 24.49 -11.34
C VAL A 169 5.31 25.22 -12.47
N ILE A 170 5.59 24.83 -13.72
CA ILE A 170 4.90 25.40 -14.89
C ILE A 170 3.41 25.05 -14.83
N ALA A 171 3.05 23.80 -14.58
CA ALA A 171 1.67 23.34 -14.47
C ALA A 171 0.87 24.14 -13.44
N LYS A 172 1.45 24.35 -12.24
CA LYS A 172 0.82 25.17 -11.19
C LYS A 172 0.62 26.62 -11.60
N LYS A 173 1.63 27.24 -12.24
CA LYS A 173 1.59 28.67 -12.62
C LYS A 173 0.70 28.93 -13.82
N SER A 174 0.57 27.97 -14.76
CA SER A 174 -0.29 28.06 -15.95
C SER A 174 -1.68 27.49 -15.73
N ASN A 175 -2.01 27.11 -14.47
CA ASN A 175 -3.28 26.43 -14.13
C ASN A 175 -3.61 25.25 -15.06
N SER A 176 -2.60 24.44 -15.35
CA SER A 176 -2.66 23.29 -16.26
C SER A 176 -2.20 22.00 -15.56
N THR A 177 -2.19 20.88 -16.28
CA THR A 177 -1.65 19.61 -15.82
C THR A 177 -0.22 19.41 -16.31
N GLU A 178 0.59 18.63 -15.59
CA GLU A 178 1.94 18.27 -16.05
C GLU A 178 1.93 17.58 -17.41
N LYS A 179 0.92 16.75 -17.67
CA LYS A 179 0.72 16.09 -18.95
C LYS A 179 0.59 17.10 -20.10
N ASN A 180 -0.25 18.11 -19.92
CA ASN A 180 -0.44 19.16 -20.93
C ASN A 180 0.83 19.99 -21.15
N VAL A 181 1.58 20.26 -20.08
CA VAL A 181 2.89 20.95 -20.15
C VAL A 181 3.88 20.13 -21.00
N LEU A 182 4.00 18.82 -20.74
CA LEU A 182 4.88 17.93 -21.52
C LEU A 182 4.45 17.83 -22.98
N GLU A 183 3.15 17.71 -23.24
CA GLU A 183 2.60 17.70 -24.61
C GLU A 183 2.90 19.01 -25.36
N ALA A 184 2.74 20.17 -24.72
CA ALA A 184 3.06 21.47 -25.31
C ALA A 184 4.58 21.56 -25.64
N ILE A 185 5.46 21.15 -24.73
CA ILE A 185 6.91 21.12 -24.95
C ILE A 185 7.28 20.18 -26.11
N HIS A 186 6.69 19.00 -26.17
CA HIS A 186 6.92 18.08 -27.29
C HIS A 186 6.46 18.66 -28.65
N LYS A 187 5.30 19.32 -28.70
CA LYS A 187 4.82 20.00 -29.91
C LYS A 187 5.78 21.10 -30.36
N MET A 188 6.26 21.92 -29.42
CA MET A 188 7.26 22.95 -29.72
C MET A 188 8.54 22.33 -30.29
N HIS A 189 9.00 21.22 -29.74
CA HIS A 189 10.19 20.53 -30.24
C HIS A 189 9.96 19.94 -31.67
N GLN A 190 8.83 19.29 -31.89
CA GLN A 190 8.45 18.77 -33.21
C GLN A 190 8.34 19.87 -34.27
N SER A 191 7.94 21.07 -33.85
CA SER A 191 7.82 22.25 -34.71
C SER A 191 9.14 23.04 -34.86
N ASN A 192 10.26 22.53 -34.35
CA ASN A 192 11.57 23.19 -34.31
C ASN A 192 11.55 24.59 -33.68
N VAL A 193 10.69 24.81 -32.68
CA VAL A 193 10.63 26.04 -31.91
C VAL A 193 11.63 26.01 -30.76
N VAL A 194 11.83 24.84 -30.18
CA VAL A 194 12.75 24.63 -29.04
C VAL A 194 13.67 23.44 -29.28
N ASN A 195 14.86 23.53 -28.72
CA ASN A 195 15.70 22.37 -28.45
C ASN A 195 15.30 21.77 -27.11
N LEU A 196 15.07 20.44 -27.06
CA LEU A 196 14.55 19.72 -25.90
C LEU A 196 15.50 18.57 -25.54
N LYS A 197 15.93 18.55 -24.29
CA LYS A 197 16.62 17.40 -23.70
C LYS A 197 15.84 16.96 -22.45
N ILE A 198 15.30 15.77 -22.49
CA ILE A 198 14.65 15.17 -21.33
C ILE A 198 15.64 14.20 -20.69
N HIS A 199 16.03 14.49 -19.47
CA HIS A 199 16.86 13.60 -18.68
C HIS A 199 15.95 12.66 -17.90
N ASN A 200 15.79 11.45 -18.40
CA ASN A 200 14.99 10.39 -17.77
C ASN A 200 15.73 9.75 -16.58
N ASN A 201 16.50 10.54 -15.83
CA ASN A 201 17.23 10.03 -14.68
C ASN A 201 16.40 10.28 -13.41
N ASP A 202 15.95 9.21 -12.79
CA ASP A 202 15.09 9.25 -11.61
C ASP A 202 15.90 9.52 -10.34
N SER A 203 17.23 9.34 -10.39
CA SER A 203 18.11 9.41 -9.23
C SER A 203 19.58 9.58 -9.60
N ASN A 204 20.39 9.92 -8.60
CA ASN A 204 21.84 9.82 -8.64
C ASN A 204 22.30 8.75 -7.67
N ILE A 205 23.34 8.03 -8.03
CA ILE A 205 24.04 7.07 -7.16
C ILE A 205 25.47 7.51 -6.98
N THR A 206 25.89 7.66 -5.72
CA THR A 206 27.29 7.89 -5.34
C THR A 206 27.79 6.66 -4.63
N PHE A 207 28.90 6.08 -5.06
CA PHE A 207 29.54 4.95 -4.38
C PHE A 207 30.38 5.48 -3.21
N ASN A 208 30.10 5.01 -2.00
CA ASN A 208 30.78 5.47 -0.77
C ASN A 208 32.01 4.63 -0.46
N GLU A 209 32.29 3.60 -1.22
CA GLU A 209 33.43 2.71 -1.07
C GLU A 209 33.89 2.16 -2.43
N ALA A 210 35.12 1.71 -2.50
CA ALA A 210 35.65 1.05 -3.71
C ALA A 210 34.92 -0.29 -3.95
N ARG A 211 34.83 -0.68 -5.22
CA ARG A 211 34.21 -1.93 -5.63
C ARG A 211 34.98 -3.14 -5.10
N GLU A 212 34.37 -3.92 -4.23
CA GLU A 212 34.88 -5.18 -3.69
C GLU A 212 33.81 -6.27 -3.68
N ASP A 213 33.20 -6.53 -4.83
CA ASP A 213 32.04 -7.39 -5.08
C ASP A 213 31.61 -8.31 -3.91
N GLU A 214 32.31 -9.41 -3.65
CA GLU A 214 31.94 -10.37 -2.61
C GLU A 214 32.20 -9.86 -1.19
N LEU A 215 33.27 -9.12 -0.97
CA LEU A 215 33.64 -8.64 0.37
C LEU A 215 32.59 -7.65 0.88
N THR A 216 32.19 -6.70 0.03
CA THR A 216 31.11 -5.74 0.34
C THR A 216 29.82 -6.46 0.69
N ILE A 217 29.38 -7.41 -0.14
CA ILE A 217 28.10 -8.11 0.07
C ILE A 217 28.15 -9.03 1.30
N ASN A 218 29.23 -9.75 1.52
CA ASN A 218 29.37 -10.61 2.69
C ASN A 218 29.30 -9.81 4.01
N ARG A 219 29.86 -8.62 4.05
CA ARG A 219 29.80 -7.71 5.19
C ARG A 219 28.37 -7.32 5.55
N VAL A 220 27.53 -7.03 4.54
CA VAL A 220 26.16 -6.53 4.78
C VAL A 220 25.09 -7.62 4.78
N SER A 221 25.41 -8.83 4.29
CA SER A 221 24.41 -9.91 4.08
C SER A 221 23.72 -10.35 5.35
N LYS A 222 24.42 -10.40 6.48
CA LYS A 222 23.83 -10.79 7.79
C LYS A 222 22.74 -9.81 8.23
N PHE A 223 22.93 -8.51 7.98
CA PHE A 223 21.90 -7.50 8.25
C PHE A 223 20.69 -7.67 7.34
N LEU A 224 20.91 -7.99 6.06
CA LEU A 224 19.83 -8.26 5.12
C LEU A 224 18.97 -9.43 5.59
N GLU A 225 19.60 -10.56 5.92
CA GLU A 225 18.92 -11.76 6.40
C GLU A 225 18.13 -11.49 7.67
N THR A 226 18.73 -10.80 8.64
CA THR A 226 18.03 -10.42 9.89
C THR A 226 16.84 -9.50 9.63
N GLN A 227 16.98 -8.50 8.77
CA GLN A 227 15.89 -7.59 8.44
C GLN A 227 14.75 -8.29 7.66
N ASN A 228 15.08 -9.19 6.76
CA ASN A 228 14.10 -9.97 6.03
C ASN A 228 13.34 -10.90 6.98
N GLN A 229 14.05 -11.63 7.86
CA GLN A 229 13.43 -12.49 8.86
C GLN A 229 12.46 -11.71 9.76
N LEU A 230 12.86 -10.54 10.24
CA LEU A 230 11.96 -9.67 11.02
C LEU A 230 10.69 -9.26 10.25
N LYS A 231 10.82 -8.96 8.96
CA LYS A 231 9.66 -8.60 8.14
C LYS A 231 8.74 -9.81 7.91
N GLU A 232 9.33 -10.97 7.65
CA GLU A 232 8.58 -12.24 7.49
C GLU A 232 7.86 -12.61 8.78
N ASP A 233 8.51 -12.53 9.93
CA ASP A 233 7.92 -12.82 11.24
C ASP A 233 6.77 -11.86 11.56
N LYS A 234 6.94 -10.56 11.31
CA LYS A 234 5.88 -9.58 11.50
C LYS A 234 4.69 -9.81 10.59
N PHE A 235 4.94 -10.15 9.32
CA PHE A 235 3.88 -10.50 8.38
C PHE A 235 3.16 -11.77 8.82
N LYS A 236 3.90 -12.81 9.24
CA LYS A 236 3.32 -14.05 9.77
C LYS A 236 2.40 -13.76 10.95
N LYS A 237 2.84 -12.97 11.92
CA LYS A 237 1.99 -12.57 13.07
C LYS A 237 0.72 -11.83 12.66
N MET A 238 0.76 -11.05 11.58
CA MET A 238 -0.45 -10.43 11.01
C MET A 238 -1.41 -11.49 10.45
N ILE A 239 -0.90 -12.50 9.77
CA ILE A 239 -1.72 -13.61 9.26
C ILE A 239 -2.29 -14.43 10.41
N ASP A 240 -1.47 -14.81 11.39
CA ASP A 240 -1.92 -15.54 12.58
C ASP A 240 -3.04 -14.78 13.31
N PHE A 241 -2.94 -13.45 13.43
CA PHE A 241 -3.99 -12.61 13.99
C PHE A 241 -5.31 -12.69 13.21
N ILE A 242 -5.25 -12.75 11.90
CA ILE A 242 -6.45 -12.85 11.05
C ILE A 242 -7.09 -14.23 11.17
N GLU A 243 -6.28 -15.28 11.05
CA GLU A 243 -6.73 -16.67 10.95
C GLU A 243 -7.16 -17.26 12.30
N ASP A 244 -6.59 -16.80 13.40
CA ASP A 244 -6.98 -17.28 14.73
C ASP A 244 -8.42 -16.89 15.05
N THR A 245 -9.29 -17.88 15.20
CA THR A 245 -10.70 -17.72 15.60
C THR A 245 -10.96 -18.17 17.04
N SER A 246 -9.94 -18.53 17.79
CA SER A 246 -10.03 -19.08 19.14
C SER A 246 -9.77 -18.06 20.23
N ILE A 247 -8.84 -17.13 20.01
CA ILE A 247 -8.42 -16.11 20.99
C ILE A 247 -9.08 -14.78 20.68
N CYS A 248 -9.47 -14.04 21.71
CA CYS A 248 -9.98 -12.67 21.59
C CYS A 248 -9.00 -11.79 20.80
N LYS A 249 -9.46 -11.10 19.75
CA LYS A 249 -8.60 -10.25 18.91
C LYS A 249 -7.89 -9.15 19.70
N ASN A 250 -8.55 -8.58 20.70
CA ASN A 250 -7.92 -7.60 21.58
C ASN A 250 -6.77 -8.23 22.39
N ASN A 251 -6.98 -9.43 22.93
CA ASN A 251 -5.95 -10.13 23.68
C ASN A 251 -4.75 -10.53 22.79
N LEU A 252 -4.98 -10.90 21.53
CA LEU A 252 -3.89 -11.14 20.58
C LEU A 252 -3.05 -9.87 20.35
N LEU A 253 -3.69 -8.71 20.23
CA LEU A 253 -2.99 -7.43 20.09
C LEU A 253 -2.20 -7.07 21.37
N LEU A 254 -2.83 -7.19 22.55
CA LEU A 254 -2.16 -6.92 23.82
C LEU A 254 -0.93 -7.80 24.00
N THR A 255 -1.05 -9.10 23.74
CA THR A 255 0.07 -10.05 23.78
C THR A 255 1.19 -9.67 22.82
N TYR A 256 0.83 -9.24 21.59
CA TYR A 256 1.82 -8.78 20.61
C TYR A 256 2.65 -7.60 21.11
N PHE A 257 2.02 -6.67 21.83
CA PHE A 257 2.67 -5.49 22.42
C PHE A 257 3.20 -5.72 23.84
N ASN A 258 3.34 -6.99 24.29
CA ASN A 258 3.82 -7.37 25.61
C ASN A 258 2.99 -6.76 26.77
N GLN A 259 1.69 -6.59 26.55
CA GLN A 259 0.77 -6.18 27.60
C GLN A 259 0.08 -7.40 28.24
N GLU A 260 -0.35 -7.26 29.48
CA GLU A 260 -1.07 -8.31 30.19
C GLU A 260 -2.41 -8.60 29.52
N ILE A 261 -2.75 -9.90 29.47
CA ILE A 261 -4.04 -10.36 28.96
C ILE A 261 -5.06 -10.22 30.06
N ASN A 262 -6.10 -9.46 29.77
CA ASN A 262 -7.27 -9.33 30.63
C ASN A 262 -8.39 -10.28 30.15
N GLU A 263 -9.60 -10.08 30.66
CA GLU A 263 -10.80 -10.77 30.19
C GLU A 263 -11.03 -10.55 28.68
N ASP A 264 -11.75 -11.48 28.05
CA ASP A 264 -12.17 -11.34 26.65
C ASP A 264 -12.99 -10.06 26.46
N CYS A 265 -12.73 -9.29 25.41
CA CYS A 265 -13.34 -7.97 25.21
C CYS A 265 -14.85 -7.99 24.94
N GLY A 266 -15.43 -9.16 24.63
CA GLY A 266 -16.87 -9.35 24.36
C GLY A 266 -17.38 -8.81 23.02
N ILE A 267 -16.62 -7.93 22.34
CA ILE A 267 -17.09 -7.16 21.18
C ILE A 267 -16.34 -7.45 19.87
N CYS A 268 -15.23 -8.16 19.90
CA CYS A 268 -14.53 -8.53 18.66
C CYS A 268 -15.20 -9.72 17.96
N SER A 269 -14.84 -9.94 16.69
CA SER A 269 -15.43 -11.02 15.88
C SER A 269 -15.34 -12.41 16.54
N THR A 270 -14.21 -12.71 17.19
CA THR A 270 -14.03 -13.98 17.92
C THR A 270 -14.97 -14.09 19.13
N CYS A 271 -15.07 -13.03 19.94
CA CYS A 271 -15.96 -13.03 21.10
C CYS A 271 -17.44 -13.13 20.72
N ILE A 272 -17.85 -12.40 19.70
CA ILE A 272 -19.21 -12.45 19.15
C ILE A 272 -19.50 -13.87 18.61
N SER A 273 -18.56 -14.50 17.91
CA SER A 273 -18.74 -15.86 17.40
C SER A 273 -18.78 -16.90 18.51
N LYS A 274 -18.01 -16.73 19.59
CA LYS A 274 -18.08 -17.60 20.78
C LYS A 274 -19.47 -17.50 21.46
N ASN A 275 -19.97 -16.28 21.63
CA ASN A 275 -21.29 -16.04 22.22
C ASN A 275 -22.40 -16.64 21.35
N LYS A 276 -22.33 -16.49 20.02
CA LYS A 276 -23.27 -17.14 19.10
C LYS A 276 -23.18 -18.68 19.14
N LYS A 277 -22.02 -19.28 19.39
CA LYS A 277 -21.89 -20.74 19.57
C LYS A 277 -22.45 -21.23 20.90
N ASN A 278 -22.41 -20.42 21.94
CA ASN A 278 -23.08 -20.73 23.21
C ASN A 278 -24.60 -20.71 23.07
N ASP A 279 -25.15 -19.92 22.14
CA ASP A 279 -26.56 -19.91 21.77
C ASP A 279 -26.91 -21.01 20.74
N SER A 280 -25.98 -21.84 20.32
CA SER A 280 -26.25 -22.98 19.40
C SER A 280 -27.26 -24.00 19.98
N ASN A 281 -27.57 -23.93 21.25
CA ASN A 281 -28.65 -24.67 21.89
C ASN A 281 -30.01 -24.00 21.75
N LEU A 282 -30.08 -22.75 21.28
CA LEU A 282 -31.32 -21.99 21.18
C LEU A 282 -32.38 -22.66 20.29
N PRO A 283 -32.05 -23.16 19.08
CA PRO A 283 -32.99 -23.96 18.29
C PRO A 283 -33.52 -25.20 19.03
N ASN A 284 -32.69 -25.85 19.83
CA ASN A 284 -33.13 -27.02 20.62
C ASN A 284 -34.04 -26.58 21.76
N HIS A 285 -33.72 -25.52 22.48
CA HIS A 285 -34.59 -24.98 23.53
C HIS A 285 -35.96 -24.51 22.99
N ILE A 286 -35.94 -23.86 21.80
CA ILE A 286 -37.21 -23.50 21.13
C ILE A 286 -37.97 -24.77 20.71
N SER A 287 -37.31 -25.76 20.18
CA SER A 287 -37.93 -27.04 19.82
C SER A 287 -38.56 -27.74 21.06
N GLU A 288 -37.82 -27.78 22.16
CA GLU A 288 -38.34 -28.31 23.45
C GLU A 288 -39.56 -27.52 23.96
N LEU A 289 -39.52 -26.18 23.87
CA LEU A 289 -40.65 -25.31 24.26
C LEU A 289 -41.88 -25.62 23.38
N LEU A 290 -41.69 -25.84 22.08
CA LEU A 290 -42.75 -26.08 21.12
C LEU A 290 -43.36 -27.50 21.22
N GLN A 291 -42.71 -28.40 21.95
CA GLN A 291 -43.26 -29.75 22.21
C GLN A 291 -44.56 -29.69 23.03
N SER A 292 -44.67 -28.71 23.92
CA SER A 292 -45.81 -28.61 24.81
C SER A 292 -46.97 -27.82 24.20
N ASN A 293 -46.75 -26.75 23.49
CA ASN A 293 -47.78 -25.88 22.89
C ASN A 293 -47.24 -25.04 21.74
N PRO A 294 -48.06 -24.63 20.77
CA PRO A 294 -47.70 -23.64 19.79
C PRO A 294 -47.54 -22.23 20.40
N TYR A 295 -46.44 -21.52 20.09
CA TYR A 295 -46.15 -20.16 20.58
C TYR A 295 -45.87 -19.20 19.43
N SER A 296 -46.22 -17.93 19.63
CA SER A 296 -45.78 -16.84 18.74
C SER A 296 -44.34 -16.45 19.04
N SER A 297 -43.67 -15.72 18.12
CA SER A 297 -42.28 -15.24 18.32
C SER A 297 -42.14 -14.45 19.64
N LYS A 298 -43.09 -13.56 19.94
CA LYS A 298 -43.09 -12.77 21.20
C LYS A 298 -43.26 -13.62 22.46
N GLU A 299 -44.07 -14.64 22.41
CA GLU A 299 -44.22 -15.58 23.53
C GLU A 299 -42.95 -16.39 23.79
N ILE A 300 -42.23 -16.75 22.71
CA ILE A 300 -40.93 -17.42 22.80
C ILE A 300 -39.84 -16.49 23.37
N GLU A 301 -39.77 -15.24 22.87
CA GLU A 301 -38.89 -14.20 23.40
C GLU A 301 -39.03 -14.04 24.92
N ASN A 302 -40.28 -13.88 25.38
CA ASN A 302 -40.57 -13.67 26.78
C ASN A 302 -40.26 -14.90 27.65
N LYS A 303 -40.51 -16.11 27.15
CA LYS A 303 -40.28 -17.36 27.90
C LYS A 303 -38.83 -17.73 28.03
N LEU A 304 -38.06 -17.48 26.98
CA LEU A 304 -36.63 -17.80 26.96
C LEU A 304 -35.74 -16.59 27.35
N SER A 305 -36.33 -15.42 27.55
CA SER A 305 -35.63 -14.15 27.90
C SER A 305 -34.52 -13.82 26.89
N ILE A 306 -34.80 -13.98 25.59
CA ILE A 306 -33.88 -13.75 24.48
C ILE A 306 -34.33 -12.54 23.66
N SER A 307 -33.40 -12.00 22.86
CA SER A 307 -33.69 -10.86 21.98
C SER A 307 -34.56 -11.27 20.77
N SER A 308 -35.29 -10.28 20.22
CA SER A 308 -36.09 -10.48 18.99
C SER A 308 -35.26 -10.97 17.80
N GLU A 309 -34.04 -10.46 17.65
CA GLU A 309 -33.13 -10.88 16.56
C GLU A 309 -32.69 -12.33 16.69
N GLU A 310 -32.35 -12.78 17.88
CA GLU A 310 -31.97 -14.17 18.16
C GLU A 310 -33.14 -15.12 17.94
N THR A 311 -34.35 -14.74 18.39
CA THR A 311 -35.57 -15.52 18.20
C THR A 311 -35.89 -15.71 16.73
N ILE A 312 -35.86 -14.60 15.92
CA ILE A 312 -36.15 -14.67 14.49
C ILE A 312 -35.14 -15.54 13.77
N PHE A 313 -33.86 -15.40 14.08
CA PHE A 313 -32.80 -16.20 13.47
C PHE A 313 -32.96 -17.69 13.75
N ALA A 314 -33.21 -18.06 15.00
CA ALA A 314 -33.41 -19.45 15.40
C ALA A 314 -34.68 -20.05 14.79
N LEU A 315 -35.78 -19.30 14.72
CA LEU A 315 -37.01 -19.73 14.06
C LEU A 315 -36.84 -19.89 12.56
N GLN A 316 -36.11 -19.04 11.87
CA GLN A 316 -35.78 -19.21 10.45
C GLN A 316 -34.99 -20.48 10.21
N GLN A 317 -33.98 -20.75 11.01
CA GLN A 317 -33.20 -22.00 10.92
C GLN A 317 -34.03 -23.25 11.12
N LEU A 318 -34.99 -23.22 12.06
CA LEU A 318 -35.88 -24.33 12.31
C LEU A 318 -36.93 -24.53 11.18
N LEU A 319 -37.41 -23.41 10.58
CA LEU A 319 -38.28 -23.44 9.40
C LEU A 319 -37.55 -24.00 8.17
N GLU A 320 -36.34 -23.52 7.89
CA GLU A 320 -35.50 -24.00 6.76
C GLU A 320 -35.15 -25.50 6.87
N THR A 321 -35.01 -25.99 8.10
CA THR A 321 -34.76 -27.43 8.38
C THR A 321 -36.06 -28.27 8.46
N ASN A 322 -37.24 -27.67 8.19
CA ASN A 322 -38.54 -28.30 8.28
C ASN A 322 -38.82 -28.95 9.65
N LYS A 323 -38.30 -28.43 10.73
CA LYS A 323 -38.56 -28.91 12.09
C LYS A 323 -39.77 -28.27 12.73
N ILE A 324 -40.15 -27.08 12.27
CA ILE A 324 -41.33 -26.34 12.76
C ILE A 324 -42.15 -25.81 11.58
N ALA A 325 -43.42 -25.53 11.84
CA ALA A 325 -44.30 -24.81 10.91
C ALA A 325 -45.10 -23.72 11.63
N ILE A 326 -45.79 -22.87 10.86
CA ILE A 326 -46.62 -21.78 11.37
C ILE A 326 -48.09 -22.16 11.13
N ASN A 327 -48.93 -22.09 12.15
CA ASN A 327 -50.35 -22.33 12.02
C ASN A 327 -51.13 -21.05 11.59
N SER A 328 -52.44 -21.19 11.36
CA SER A 328 -53.34 -20.10 10.95
C SER A 328 -53.45 -18.95 11.95
N HIS A 329 -52.93 -19.10 13.17
CA HIS A 329 -52.91 -18.09 14.22
C HIS A 329 -51.56 -17.47 14.43
N ASN A 330 -50.64 -17.58 13.46
CA ASN A 330 -49.25 -17.07 13.52
C ASN A 330 -48.43 -17.64 14.70
N LYS A 331 -48.71 -18.87 15.12
CA LYS A 331 -47.92 -19.55 16.13
C LYS A 331 -47.11 -20.69 15.51
N TYR A 332 -45.88 -20.81 16.00
CA TYR A 332 -44.95 -21.88 15.59
C TYR A 332 -45.27 -23.15 16.35
N TYR A 333 -45.15 -24.29 15.67
CA TYR A 333 -45.33 -25.62 16.27
C TYR A 333 -44.34 -26.63 15.61
N LEU A 334 -44.03 -27.71 16.33
CA LEU A 334 -43.19 -28.81 15.83
C LEU A 334 -43.94 -29.60 14.78
N ILE A 335 -43.20 -30.01 13.69
CA ILE A 335 -43.69 -30.90 12.66
C ILE A 335 -43.45 -32.34 13.06
#